data_d192a241f81f36b363f44f0936105610
#
_entry.id   d192a241f81f36b363f44f0936105610
#
_cell.length_a   1.000
_cell.length_b   1.000
_cell.length_c   1.000
_cell.angle_alpha   90.00
_cell.angle_beta   90.00
_cell.angle_gamma   90.00
#
_symmetry.space_group_name_H-M   'P 1'
#
loop_
_entity.id
_entity.type
_entity.pdbx_description
1 polymer ?
#
loop_
_entity_poly.entity_id
_entity_poly.type
_entity_poly.pdbx_seq_one_letter_code
_entity_poly.pdbx_strand_id
1 'polypeptide(L)'
;TLSLHDALPILLKLMGGDKEKLAGTQAMAAGLYGTSNENKLKFAESNAGLLAMSIMYAAKSLGVDSHAMSGMDFEGVRKEFELDENKTVVMLISLGHLDESNTLYPRAYRRGYDEIVKEV
;
A
#
# COMPACT_ATOMS: atom_id res chain seq x y z
N THR A 1 4.07 -2.57 8.59
CA THR A 1 3.83 -1.15 8.23
C THR A 1 4.80 -0.32 9.04
N LEU A 2 5.76 0.35 8.39
CA LEU A 2 6.58 1.37 9.05
C LEU A 2 5.63 2.42 9.64
N SER A 3 5.56 2.50 10.96
CA SER A 3 4.82 3.58 11.60
C SER A 3 5.56 4.90 11.38
N LEU A 4 4.87 6.02 11.53
CA LEU A 4 5.51 7.34 11.48
C LEU A 4 6.68 7.42 12.49
N HIS A 5 6.56 6.73 13.62
CA HIS A 5 7.61 6.60 14.64
C HIS A 5 8.87 5.89 14.12
N ASP A 6 8.71 4.84 13.32
CA ASP A 6 9.85 4.08 12.77
C ASP A 6 10.56 4.87 11.66
N ALA A 7 9.82 5.74 10.96
CA ALA A 7 10.37 6.62 9.93
C ALA A 7 11.09 7.86 10.50
N LEU A 8 10.80 8.25 11.75
CA LEU A 8 11.36 9.48 12.37
C LEU A 8 12.89 9.55 12.36
N PRO A 9 13.64 8.52 12.75
CA PRO A 9 15.10 8.58 12.72
C PRO A 9 15.66 8.74 11.31
N ILE A 10 15.00 8.12 10.32
CA ILE A 10 15.40 8.22 8.91
C ILE A 10 15.12 9.63 8.39
N LEU A 11 13.94 10.18 8.67
CA LEU A 11 13.57 11.53 8.28
C LEU A 11 14.48 12.58 8.94
N LEU A 12 14.81 12.42 10.22
CA LEU A 12 15.73 13.30 10.92
C LEU A 12 17.12 13.30 10.27
N LYS A 13 17.62 12.12 9.89
CA LYS A 13 18.89 11.98 9.19
C LYS A 13 18.87 12.66 7.81
N LEU A 14 17.79 12.47 7.04
CA LEU A 14 17.59 13.11 5.74
C LEU A 14 17.52 14.64 5.84
N MET A 15 17.08 15.17 6.99
CA MET A 15 17.02 16.61 7.27
C MET A 15 18.29 17.15 7.93
N GLY A 16 19.41 16.40 7.91
CA GLY A 16 20.67 16.82 8.48
C GLY A 16 20.68 16.92 10.01
N GLY A 17 19.79 16.24 10.70
CA GLY A 17 19.65 16.26 12.16
C GLY A 17 18.85 17.45 12.70
N ASP A 18 18.26 18.27 11.84
CA ASP A 18 17.48 19.45 12.21
C ASP A 18 16.10 19.05 12.73
N LYS A 19 15.94 19.10 14.05
CA LYS A 19 14.70 18.75 14.75
C LYS A 19 13.56 19.76 14.52
N GLU A 20 13.88 21.02 14.32
CA GLU A 20 12.89 22.08 14.10
C GLU A 20 12.28 21.94 12.70
N LYS A 21 13.11 21.68 11.71
CA LYS A 21 12.70 21.35 10.34
C LYS A 21 11.87 20.06 10.28
N LEU A 22 12.27 19.04 11.07
CA LEU A 22 11.48 17.80 11.17
C LEU A 22 10.10 18.07 11.77
N ALA A 23 10.01 18.83 12.87
CA ALA A 23 8.75 19.18 13.51
C ALA A 23 7.83 19.98 12.58
N GLY A 24 8.38 20.93 11.82
CA GLY A 24 7.65 21.69 10.80
C GLY A 24 7.08 20.80 9.70
N THR A 25 7.90 19.87 9.20
CA THR A 25 7.45 18.89 8.17
C THR A 25 6.36 17.97 8.69
N GLN A 26 6.47 17.52 9.95
CA GLN A 26 5.44 16.69 10.58
C GLN A 26 4.13 17.46 10.77
N ALA A 27 4.19 18.71 11.21
CA ALA A 27 3.00 19.56 11.37
C ALA A 27 2.30 19.79 10.02
N MET A 28 3.07 20.03 8.95
CA MET A 28 2.54 20.16 7.60
C MET A 28 1.88 18.86 7.12
N ALA A 29 2.55 17.72 7.30
CA ALA A 29 1.99 16.41 6.93
C ALA A 29 0.72 16.10 7.72
N ALA A 30 0.67 16.40 9.02
CA ALA A 30 -0.52 16.24 9.84
C ALA A 30 -1.68 17.13 9.35
N GLY A 31 -1.39 18.35 8.91
CA GLY A 31 -2.40 19.25 8.32
C GLY A 31 -2.94 18.77 6.98
N LEU A 32 -2.11 18.12 6.16
CA LEU A 32 -2.52 17.63 4.84
C LEU A 32 -3.25 16.28 4.91
N TYR A 33 -2.73 15.35 5.70
CA TYR A 33 -3.17 13.94 5.67
C TYR A 33 -3.82 13.48 6.98
N GLY A 34 -3.66 14.23 8.06
CA GLY A 34 -4.06 13.84 9.41
C GLY A 34 -5.30 14.53 9.96
N THR A 35 -6.06 15.27 9.13
CA THR A 35 -7.20 16.11 9.55
C THR A 35 -8.38 15.31 10.10
N SER A 36 -8.54 14.06 9.68
CA SER A 36 -9.54 13.12 10.19
C SER A 36 -9.01 11.69 10.18
N ASN A 37 -9.67 10.78 10.89
CA ASN A 37 -9.32 9.34 10.83
C ASN A 37 -9.55 8.78 9.43
N GLU A 38 -10.59 9.24 8.73
CA GLU A 38 -10.86 8.85 7.34
C GLU A 38 -9.71 9.26 6.41
N ASN A 39 -9.21 10.49 6.51
CA ASN A 39 -8.09 10.96 5.70
C ASN A 39 -6.81 10.20 6.01
N LYS A 40 -6.55 9.88 7.27
CA LYS A 40 -5.41 9.05 7.67
C LYS A 40 -5.50 7.65 7.07
N LEU A 41 -6.68 7.03 7.14
CA LEU A 41 -6.91 5.69 6.60
C LEU A 41 -6.74 5.71 5.07
N LYS A 42 -7.38 6.64 4.38
CA LYS A 42 -7.27 6.81 2.93
C LYS A 42 -5.81 6.98 2.48
N PHE A 43 -5.03 7.79 3.20
CA PHE A 43 -3.61 7.98 2.92
C PHE A 43 -2.82 6.68 3.13
N ALA A 44 -3.06 5.98 4.24
CA ALA A 44 -2.39 4.72 4.56
C ALA A 44 -2.72 3.63 3.53
N GLU A 45 -3.98 3.45 3.16
CA GLU A 45 -4.43 2.47 2.17
C GLU A 45 -3.86 2.77 0.78
N SER A 46 -3.82 4.05 0.38
CA SER A 46 -3.21 4.46 -0.90
C SER A 46 -1.73 4.09 -0.96
N ASN A 47 -0.97 4.36 0.10
CA ASN A 47 0.45 4.02 0.16
C ASN A 47 0.67 2.50 0.22
N ALA A 48 -0.18 1.76 0.94
CA ALA A 48 -0.13 0.29 0.96
C ALA A 48 -0.39 -0.29 -0.44
N GLY A 49 -1.35 0.27 -1.19
CA GLY A 49 -1.63 -0.12 -2.57
C GLY A 49 -0.46 0.12 -3.53
N LEU A 50 0.22 1.28 -3.41
CA LEU A 50 1.44 1.58 -4.17
C LEU A 50 2.58 0.62 -3.85
N LEU A 51 2.78 0.29 -2.57
CA LEU A 51 3.77 -0.70 -2.14
C LEU A 51 3.41 -2.09 -2.67
N ALA A 52 2.15 -2.50 -2.59
CA ALA A 52 1.67 -3.78 -3.10
C ALA A 52 1.98 -3.94 -4.60
N MET A 53 1.69 -2.91 -5.41
CA MET A 53 2.02 -2.92 -6.83
C MET A 53 3.53 -3.01 -7.07
N SER A 54 4.35 -2.31 -6.26
CA SER A 54 5.81 -2.37 -6.36
C SER A 54 6.34 -3.77 -6.05
N ILE A 55 5.76 -4.45 -5.05
CA ILE A 55 6.09 -5.85 -4.71
C ILE A 55 5.76 -6.78 -5.88
N MET A 56 4.59 -6.63 -6.50
CA MET A 56 4.17 -7.46 -7.64
C MET A 56 5.09 -7.24 -8.86
N TYR A 57 5.50 -6.02 -9.15
CA TYR A 57 6.47 -5.75 -10.22
C TYR A 57 7.85 -6.35 -9.91
N ALA A 58 8.32 -6.20 -8.67
CA ALA A 58 9.58 -6.80 -8.25
C ALA A 58 9.54 -8.33 -8.34
N ALA A 59 8.46 -8.97 -7.88
CA ALA A 59 8.25 -10.41 -8.03
C ALA A 59 8.32 -10.83 -9.51
N LYS A 60 7.59 -10.13 -10.38
CA LYS A 60 7.60 -10.43 -11.83
C LYS A 60 8.98 -10.29 -12.46
N SER A 61 9.78 -9.30 -12.04
CA SER A 61 11.16 -9.14 -12.52
C SER A 61 12.08 -10.29 -12.13
N LEU A 62 11.72 -11.03 -11.07
CA LEU A 62 12.42 -12.21 -10.58
C LEU A 62 11.80 -13.53 -11.10
N GLY A 63 10.85 -13.46 -12.05
CA GLY A 63 10.17 -14.63 -12.59
C GLY A 63 9.13 -15.23 -11.64
N VAL A 64 8.72 -14.52 -10.60
CA VAL A 64 7.69 -14.94 -9.64
C VAL A 64 6.35 -14.32 -10.02
N ASP A 65 5.32 -15.13 -10.09
CA ASP A 65 3.96 -14.65 -10.30
C ASP A 65 3.32 -14.17 -9.00
N SER A 66 2.34 -13.30 -9.09
CA SER A 66 1.67 -12.72 -7.94
C SER A 66 0.16 -12.59 -8.17
N HIS A 67 -0.60 -12.74 -7.09
CA HIS A 67 -2.04 -12.53 -7.10
C HIS A 67 -2.45 -11.66 -5.90
N ALA A 68 -2.90 -10.45 -6.17
CA ALA A 68 -3.45 -9.55 -5.17
C ALA A 68 -4.93 -9.86 -4.93
N MET A 69 -5.33 -9.98 -3.68
CA MET A 69 -6.67 -10.36 -3.25
C MET A 69 -7.18 -9.39 -2.19
N SER A 70 -8.39 -8.87 -2.39
CA SER A 70 -9.10 -8.02 -1.44
C SER A 70 -10.49 -8.54 -1.07
N GLY A 71 -10.98 -9.59 -1.76
CA GLY A 71 -12.25 -10.27 -1.44
C GLY A 71 -12.06 -11.33 -0.36
N MET A 72 -11.88 -10.90 0.90
CA MET A 72 -11.56 -11.80 2.02
C MET A 72 -12.24 -11.33 3.32
N ASP A 73 -12.19 -12.18 4.35
CA ASP A 73 -12.52 -11.80 5.72
C ASP A 73 -11.34 -11.03 6.36
N PHE A 74 -11.41 -9.70 6.31
CA PHE A 74 -10.36 -8.82 6.86
C PHE A 74 -10.15 -9.03 8.37
N GLU A 75 -11.22 -9.26 9.13
CA GLU A 75 -11.14 -9.50 10.57
C GLU A 75 -10.54 -10.87 10.89
N GLY A 76 -10.88 -11.90 10.12
CA GLY A 76 -10.27 -13.21 10.19
C GLY A 76 -8.76 -13.14 9.94
N VAL A 77 -8.34 -12.44 8.89
CA VAL A 77 -6.92 -12.20 8.59
C VAL A 77 -6.23 -11.45 9.73
N ARG A 78 -6.85 -10.38 10.26
CA ARG A 78 -6.28 -9.62 11.37
C ARG A 78 -6.04 -10.50 12.59
N LYS A 79 -6.98 -11.37 12.92
CA LYS A 79 -6.89 -12.30 14.05
C LYS A 79 -5.83 -13.37 13.81
N GLU A 80 -5.82 -13.99 12.63
CA GLU A 80 -4.88 -15.06 12.29
C GLU A 80 -3.42 -14.59 12.35
N PHE A 81 -3.15 -13.35 11.93
CA PHE A 81 -1.81 -12.76 11.97
C PHE A 81 -1.55 -11.92 13.23
N GLU A 82 -2.41 -11.99 14.24
CA GLU A 82 -2.27 -11.28 15.51
C GLU A 82 -1.96 -9.78 15.36
N LEU A 83 -2.63 -9.14 14.39
CA LEU A 83 -2.41 -7.73 14.12
C LEU A 83 -3.11 -6.85 15.15
N ASP A 84 -2.42 -5.82 15.61
CA ASP A 84 -2.96 -4.83 16.56
C ASP A 84 -4.22 -4.15 15.99
N GLU A 85 -5.10 -3.68 16.89
CA GLU A 85 -6.36 -3.03 16.52
C GLU A 85 -6.18 -1.75 15.67
N ASN A 86 -5.03 -1.10 15.78
CA ASN A 86 -4.68 0.09 14.99
C ASN A 86 -4.14 -0.23 13.59
N LYS A 87 -4.08 -1.51 13.20
CA LYS A 87 -3.62 -1.96 11.88
C LYS A 87 -4.81 -2.39 11.03
N THR A 88 -4.85 -1.88 9.82
CA THR A 88 -5.85 -2.24 8.83
C THR A 88 -5.25 -3.16 7.77
N VAL A 89 -5.92 -4.28 7.51
CA VAL A 89 -5.57 -5.16 6.39
C VAL A 89 -6.10 -4.54 5.11
N VAL A 90 -5.24 -4.33 4.12
CA VAL A 90 -5.62 -3.74 2.83
C VAL A 90 -5.85 -4.83 1.78
N MET A 91 -4.92 -5.77 1.69
CA MET A 91 -4.98 -6.90 0.76
C MET A 91 -4.02 -8.01 1.19
N LEU A 92 -4.22 -9.19 0.64
CA LEU A 92 -3.24 -10.28 0.64
C LEU A 92 -2.61 -10.37 -0.75
N ILE A 93 -1.34 -10.74 -0.79
CA ILE A 93 -0.65 -11.02 -2.04
C ILE A 93 -0.04 -12.40 -1.92
N SER A 94 -0.50 -13.34 -2.74
CA SER A 94 0.19 -14.62 -2.90
C SER A 94 1.32 -14.46 -3.91
N LEU A 95 2.45 -15.09 -3.63
CA LEU A 95 3.63 -15.11 -4.49
C LEU A 95 3.98 -16.58 -4.77
N GLY A 96 4.30 -16.91 -6.02
CA GLY A 96 4.64 -18.26 -6.41
C GLY A 96 4.82 -18.41 -7.91
N HIS A 97 4.77 -19.62 -8.40
CA HIS A 97 4.78 -19.91 -9.82
C HIS A 97 3.41 -20.42 -10.23
N LEU A 98 2.91 -19.92 -11.37
CA LEU A 98 1.64 -20.38 -11.93
C LEU A 98 1.75 -21.87 -12.28
N ASP A 99 0.77 -22.64 -11.82
CA ASP A 99 0.59 -24.02 -12.30
C ASP A 99 0.01 -23.98 -13.71
N GLU A 100 0.86 -24.28 -14.69
CA GLU A 100 0.49 -24.27 -16.13
C GLU A 100 -0.59 -25.29 -16.48
N SER A 101 -0.86 -26.27 -15.61
CA SER A 101 -1.96 -27.23 -15.80
C SER A 101 -3.34 -26.58 -15.58
N ASN A 102 -3.39 -25.43 -14.91
CA ASN A 102 -4.63 -24.71 -14.65
C ASN A 102 -4.95 -23.71 -15.76
N THR A 103 -6.19 -23.73 -16.22
CA THR A 103 -6.69 -22.76 -17.18
C THR A 103 -7.05 -21.46 -16.48
N LEU A 104 -6.38 -20.38 -16.84
CA LEU A 104 -6.75 -19.05 -16.37
C LEU A 104 -8.02 -18.54 -17.07
N TYR A 105 -8.80 -17.75 -16.35
CA TYR A 105 -9.90 -17.02 -16.97
C TYR A 105 -9.36 -16.07 -18.05
N PRO A 106 -10.15 -15.80 -19.11
CA PRO A 106 -9.79 -14.80 -20.09
C PRO A 106 -9.52 -13.44 -19.44
N ARG A 107 -8.58 -12.69 -20.00
CA ARG A 107 -8.27 -11.34 -19.50
C ARG A 107 -9.54 -10.49 -19.53
N ALA A 108 -9.91 -9.94 -18.37
CA ALA A 108 -11.04 -9.04 -18.28
C ALA A 108 -10.84 -7.79 -19.15
N TYR A 109 -11.95 -7.27 -19.68
CA TYR A 109 -11.97 -6.02 -20.46
C TYR A 109 -11.24 -4.89 -19.71
N ARG A 110 -10.48 -4.13 -20.45
CA ARG A 110 -9.86 -2.87 -19.98
C ARG A 110 -10.41 -1.73 -20.82
N ARG A 111 -10.93 -0.73 -20.13
CA ARG A 111 -11.41 0.49 -20.78
C ARG A 111 -10.30 1.15 -21.58
N GLY A 112 -10.68 1.70 -22.75
CA GLY A 112 -9.76 2.47 -23.58
C GLY A 112 -9.41 3.83 -22.95
N TYR A 113 -8.40 4.50 -23.55
CA TYR A 113 -7.95 5.81 -23.08
C TYR A 113 -9.11 6.82 -23.03
N ASP A 114 -9.88 6.93 -24.10
CA ASP A 114 -10.98 7.90 -24.25
C ASP A 114 -12.16 7.66 -23.30
N GLU A 115 -12.26 6.45 -22.69
CA GLU A 115 -13.28 6.13 -21.70
C GLU A 115 -12.90 6.58 -20.28
N ILE A 116 -11.61 6.75 -20.00
CA ILE A 116 -11.10 7.00 -18.65
C ILE A 116 -10.35 8.32 -18.51
N VAL A 117 -9.87 8.90 -19.62
CA VAL A 117 -9.13 10.16 -19.62
C VAL A 117 -9.97 11.24 -20.29
N LYS A 118 -10.14 12.34 -19.60
CA LYS A 118 -10.75 13.56 -20.14
C LYS A 118 -9.67 14.64 -20.22
N GLU A 119 -9.36 15.05 -21.43
CA GLU A 119 -8.50 16.23 -21.64
C GLU A 119 -9.29 17.51 -21.31
N VAL A 120 -8.66 18.42 -20.57
CA VAL A 120 -9.22 19.71 -20.14
C VAL A 120 -8.32 20.84 -20.58
#